data_2c43dbe06c5ec96f4558032e716f3159
#
_entry.id   2c43dbe06c5ec96f4558032e716f3159
#
_cell.length_a   1.000
_cell.length_b   1.000
_cell.length_c   1.000
_cell.angle_alpha   90.00
_cell.angle_beta   90.00
_cell.angle_gamma   90.00
#
_symmetry.space_group_name_H-M   'P 1'
#
loop_
_entity.id
_entity.type
_entity.pdbx_description
1 polymer ?
#
loop_
_entity_poly.entity_id
_entity_poly.type
_entity_poly.pdbx_seq_one_letter_code
_entity_poly.pdbx_strand_id
1 'polypeptide(L)'
;MRLALSVLLRLLAPYLSFACEEVWSWWQQGSIHRSSWPKRAELVALAGDDAAAQRAVLHLTEALNAIRKAKTDQKLSVGTPVKDVVYSTSDDAVKGLTLVERDLKAACRAETLVLTAATEAGVRITPKPAEA
;
A
#
# COMPACT_ATOMS: atom_id res chain seq x y z
N MET A 1 -5.56 11.58 4.69
CA MET A 1 -5.95 10.72 5.82
C MET A 1 -7.33 11.04 6.42
N ARG A 2 -7.66 12.27 6.78
CA ARG A 2 -8.98 12.62 7.38
C ARG A 2 -10.20 12.20 6.54
N LEU A 3 -10.14 12.33 5.21
CA LEU A 3 -11.25 11.91 4.33
C LEU A 3 -11.48 10.40 4.39
N ALA A 4 -10.43 9.61 4.25
CA ALA A 4 -10.52 8.15 4.29
C ALA A 4 -11.11 7.68 5.63
N LEU A 5 -10.65 8.27 6.75
CA LEU A 5 -11.20 7.99 8.07
C LEU A 5 -12.68 8.35 8.15
N SER A 6 -13.08 9.54 7.66
CA SER A 6 -14.49 9.97 7.62
C SER A 6 -15.37 8.97 6.85
N VAL A 7 -14.90 8.52 5.69
CA VAL A 7 -15.65 7.56 4.88
C VAL A 7 -15.76 6.22 5.58
N LEU A 8 -14.66 5.69 6.11
CA LEU A 8 -14.65 4.42 6.82
C LEU A 8 -15.57 4.44 8.05
N LEU A 9 -15.50 5.49 8.86
CA LEU A 9 -16.36 5.62 10.04
C LEU A 9 -17.84 5.66 9.65
N ARG A 10 -18.23 6.43 8.62
CA ARG A 10 -19.61 6.50 8.14
C ARG A 10 -20.11 5.16 7.57
N LEU A 11 -19.24 4.39 6.90
CA LEU A 11 -19.57 3.07 6.39
C LEU A 11 -19.72 2.03 7.51
N LEU A 12 -18.92 2.13 8.57
CA LEU A 12 -18.91 1.19 9.69
C LEU A 12 -19.90 1.54 10.80
N ALA A 13 -20.40 2.79 10.84
CA ALA A 13 -21.29 3.27 11.90
C ALA A 13 -22.53 2.40 12.15
N PRO A 14 -23.18 1.76 11.15
CA PRO A 14 -24.30 0.85 11.38
C PRO A 14 -23.92 -0.42 12.15
N TYR A 15 -22.65 -0.85 12.07
CA TYR A 15 -22.16 -2.09 12.68
C TYR A 15 -21.39 -1.83 13.99
N LEU A 16 -20.63 -0.75 14.04
CA LEU A 16 -19.77 -0.38 15.17
C LEU A 16 -20.20 0.99 15.75
N SER A 17 -21.47 1.13 16.08
CA SER A 17 -22.11 2.39 16.41
C SER A 17 -21.35 3.22 17.45
N PHE A 18 -21.04 2.61 18.61
CA PHE A 18 -20.38 3.32 19.71
C PHE A 18 -18.92 3.68 19.38
N ALA A 19 -18.16 2.76 18.79
CA ALA A 19 -16.77 3.00 18.44
C ALA A 19 -16.65 4.09 17.35
N CYS A 20 -17.54 4.09 16.37
CA CYS A 20 -17.55 5.09 15.31
C CYS A 20 -17.96 6.48 15.86
N GLU A 21 -18.93 6.53 16.75
CA GLU A 21 -19.36 7.78 17.40
C GLU A 21 -18.24 8.37 18.27
N GLU A 22 -17.56 7.51 19.06
CA GLU A 22 -16.44 7.92 19.90
C GLU A 22 -15.31 8.53 19.07
N VAL A 23 -14.81 7.80 18.04
CA VAL A 23 -13.74 8.30 17.18
C VAL A 23 -14.15 9.54 16.40
N TRP A 24 -15.44 9.63 15.97
CA TRP A 24 -15.97 10.81 15.29
C TRP A 24 -15.92 12.04 16.16
N SER A 25 -16.29 11.92 17.44
CA SER A 25 -16.34 13.03 18.41
C SER A 25 -14.97 13.68 18.67
N TRP A 26 -13.86 12.98 18.42
CA TRP A 26 -12.51 13.51 18.65
C TRP A 26 -12.13 14.66 17.69
N TRP A 27 -12.79 14.76 16.54
CA TRP A 27 -12.39 15.71 15.49
C TRP A 27 -13.55 16.26 14.64
N GLN A 28 -14.77 15.83 14.90
CA GLN A 28 -15.99 16.30 14.26
C GLN A 28 -17.01 16.70 15.29
N GLN A 29 -17.86 17.68 14.94
CA GLN A 29 -18.99 18.08 15.76
C GLN A 29 -20.25 17.31 15.35
N GLY A 30 -21.12 17.06 16.31
CA GLY A 30 -22.37 16.33 16.10
C GLY A 30 -22.17 14.81 15.98
N SER A 31 -23.27 14.09 15.87
CA SER A 31 -23.25 12.63 15.81
C SER A 31 -23.02 12.12 14.39
N ILE A 32 -22.19 11.07 14.26
CA ILE A 32 -21.95 10.39 12.99
C ILE A 32 -23.23 9.79 12.41
N HIS A 33 -24.16 9.34 13.27
CA HIS A 33 -25.44 8.74 12.87
C HIS A 33 -26.41 9.75 12.23
N ARG A 34 -26.11 11.03 12.33
CA ARG A 34 -26.84 12.12 11.67
C ARG A 34 -26.13 12.63 10.43
N SER A 35 -24.93 12.14 10.14
CA SER A 35 -24.17 12.49 8.95
C SER A 35 -24.72 11.81 7.69
N SER A 36 -24.53 12.45 6.54
CA SER A 36 -24.92 11.84 5.27
C SER A 36 -24.05 10.64 4.92
N TRP A 37 -24.61 9.68 4.19
CA TRP A 37 -23.85 8.56 3.66
C TRP A 37 -22.74 9.03 2.72
N PRO A 38 -21.55 8.40 2.72
CA PRO A 38 -20.46 8.80 1.85
C PRO A 38 -20.87 8.73 0.38
N LYS A 39 -20.50 9.74 -0.39
CA LYS A 39 -20.76 9.79 -1.84
C LYS A 39 -19.45 9.65 -2.61
N ARG A 40 -19.48 8.91 -3.75
CA ARG A 40 -18.31 8.77 -4.64
C ARG A 40 -17.74 10.14 -5.04
N ALA A 41 -18.59 11.13 -5.25
CA ALA A 41 -18.16 12.48 -5.63
C ALA A 41 -17.23 13.14 -4.59
N GLU A 42 -17.43 12.89 -3.30
CA GLU A 42 -16.56 13.41 -2.23
C GLU A 42 -15.14 12.85 -2.35
N LEU A 43 -15.02 11.57 -2.74
CA LEU A 43 -13.74 10.89 -2.89
C LEU A 43 -13.02 11.37 -4.15
N VAL A 44 -13.72 11.42 -5.28
CA VAL A 44 -13.15 11.86 -6.58
C VAL A 44 -12.72 13.32 -6.53
N ALA A 45 -13.48 14.19 -5.87
CA ALA A 45 -13.13 15.62 -5.73
C ALA A 45 -11.81 15.85 -4.99
N LEU A 46 -11.43 14.96 -4.08
CA LEU A 46 -10.23 15.11 -3.24
C LEU A 46 -9.07 14.21 -3.64
N ALA A 47 -9.35 13.00 -4.13
CA ALA A 47 -8.31 12.05 -4.54
C ALA A 47 -7.96 12.16 -6.03
N GLY A 48 -8.81 12.79 -6.83
CA GLY A 48 -8.74 12.73 -8.28
C GLY A 48 -9.17 11.36 -8.83
N ASP A 49 -9.32 11.28 -10.15
CA ASP A 49 -9.51 10.03 -10.90
C ASP A 49 -8.16 9.71 -11.57
N ASP A 50 -7.14 9.48 -10.78
CA ASP A 50 -5.78 9.29 -11.27
C ASP A 50 -5.56 7.84 -11.69
N ALA A 51 -5.66 7.60 -13.00
CA ALA A 51 -5.38 6.31 -13.61
C ALA A 51 -3.93 5.83 -13.35
N ALA A 52 -2.99 6.73 -13.13
CA ALA A 52 -1.61 6.40 -12.79
C ALA A 52 -1.53 5.82 -11.38
N ALA A 53 -2.23 6.41 -10.41
CA ALA A 53 -2.30 5.89 -9.05
C ALA A 53 -2.97 4.51 -8.99
N GLN A 54 -4.03 4.29 -9.77
CA GLN A 54 -4.68 2.97 -9.86
C GLN A 54 -3.74 1.91 -10.44
N ARG A 55 -2.99 2.23 -11.51
CA ARG A 55 -1.99 1.32 -12.06
C ARG A 55 -0.84 1.07 -11.08
N ALA A 56 -0.40 2.08 -10.34
CA ALA A 56 0.63 1.92 -9.31
C ALA A 56 0.25 0.88 -8.26
N VAL A 57 -1.04 0.82 -7.83
CA VAL A 57 -1.52 -0.19 -6.89
C VAL A 57 -1.48 -1.60 -7.48
N LEU A 58 -1.83 -1.76 -8.77
CA LEU A 58 -1.71 -3.05 -9.46
C LEU A 58 -0.26 -3.52 -9.52
N HIS A 59 0.64 -2.67 -10.00
CA HIS A 59 2.07 -2.97 -10.07
C HIS A 59 2.69 -3.22 -8.68
N LEU A 60 2.23 -2.51 -7.64
CA LEU A 60 2.64 -2.77 -6.26
C LEU A 60 2.26 -4.18 -5.81
N THR A 61 1.05 -4.62 -6.13
CA THR A 61 0.57 -5.97 -5.78
C THR A 61 1.38 -7.05 -6.49
N GLU A 62 1.65 -6.87 -7.78
CA GLU A 62 2.49 -7.78 -8.57
C GLU A 62 3.91 -7.86 -8.02
N ALA A 63 4.54 -6.72 -7.76
CA ALA A 63 5.88 -6.63 -7.19
C ALA A 63 5.98 -7.31 -5.82
N LEU A 64 5.01 -7.03 -4.93
CA LEU A 64 4.96 -7.68 -3.61
C LEU A 64 4.83 -9.20 -3.70
N ASN A 65 3.99 -9.70 -4.60
CA ASN A 65 3.82 -11.13 -4.79
C ASN A 65 5.10 -11.78 -5.35
N ALA A 66 5.75 -11.15 -6.32
CA ALA A 66 7.00 -11.62 -6.89
C ALA A 66 8.13 -11.67 -5.84
N ILE A 67 8.26 -10.61 -5.03
CA ILE A 67 9.28 -10.54 -3.97
C ILE A 67 8.99 -11.58 -2.87
N ARG A 68 7.74 -11.76 -2.45
CA ARG A 68 7.36 -12.78 -1.47
C ARG A 68 7.66 -14.20 -1.98
N LYS A 69 7.36 -14.47 -3.25
CA LYS A 69 7.70 -15.74 -3.90
C LYS A 69 9.21 -15.96 -3.89
N ALA A 70 10.00 -14.98 -4.31
CA ALA A 70 11.45 -15.07 -4.33
C ALA A 70 12.06 -15.28 -2.93
N LYS A 71 11.48 -14.70 -1.86
CA LYS A 71 11.84 -15.01 -0.46
C LYS A 71 11.55 -16.46 -0.12
N THR A 72 10.36 -16.94 -0.48
CA THR A 72 9.96 -18.35 -0.22
C THR A 72 10.86 -19.34 -0.95
N ASP A 73 11.22 -19.06 -2.20
CA ASP A 73 12.12 -19.89 -3.01
C ASP A 73 13.53 -19.99 -2.36
N GLN A 74 13.95 -18.93 -1.67
CA GLN A 74 15.20 -18.90 -0.88
C GLN A 74 15.02 -19.44 0.55
N LYS A 75 13.85 -20.02 0.89
CA LYS A 75 13.50 -20.51 2.25
C LYS A 75 13.54 -19.45 3.33
N LEU A 76 13.37 -18.16 2.96
CA LEU A 76 13.26 -17.05 3.87
C LEU A 76 11.79 -16.83 4.27
N SER A 77 11.54 -16.49 5.53
CA SER A 77 10.23 -16.02 5.94
C SER A 77 9.88 -14.70 5.25
N VAL A 78 8.62 -14.48 4.93
CA VAL A 78 8.13 -13.22 4.34
C VAL A 78 8.52 -12.01 5.19
N GLY A 79 8.55 -12.18 6.53
CA GLY A 79 8.94 -11.15 7.49
C GLY A 79 10.45 -10.96 7.67
N THR A 80 11.30 -11.79 7.06
CA THR A 80 12.75 -11.69 7.21
C THR A 80 13.29 -10.41 6.56
N PRO A 81 14.06 -9.56 7.29
CA PRO A 81 14.75 -8.43 6.70
C PRO A 81 15.76 -8.88 5.64
N VAL A 82 15.86 -8.12 4.55
CA VAL A 82 16.82 -8.39 3.48
C VAL A 82 17.65 -7.14 3.21
N LYS A 83 18.87 -7.34 2.76
CA LYS A 83 19.78 -6.23 2.46
C LYS A 83 19.32 -5.51 1.19
N ASP A 84 19.29 -6.23 0.07
CA ASP A 84 18.97 -5.62 -1.22
C ASP A 84 17.85 -6.40 -1.91
N VAL A 85 16.95 -5.68 -2.55
CA VAL A 85 15.96 -6.19 -3.49
C VAL A 85 16.13 -5.47 -4.81
N VAL A 86 16.42 -6.21 -5.88
CA VAL A 86 16.40 -5.70 -7.24
C VAL A 86 15.17 -6.28 -7.93
N TYR A 87 14.26 -5.42 -8.33
CA TYR A 87 13.06 -5.81 -9.07
C TYR A 87 13.11 -5.26 -10.49
N SER A 88 13.13 -6.15 -11.45
CA SER A 88 13.13 -5.83 -12.88
C SER A 88 11.73 -6.03 -13.45
N THR A 89 11.24 -5.02 -14.18
CA THR A 89 9.88 -5.05 -14.77
C THR A 89 9.80 -4.06 -15.93
N SER A 90 8.62 -3.91 -16.55
CA SER A 90 8.42 -2.97 -17.66
C SER A 90 8.63 -1.51 -17.23
N ASP A 91 8.98 -0.65 -18.17
CA ASP A 91 9.20 0.79 -17.92
C ASP A 91 7.95 1.49 -17.33
N ASP A 92 6.76 1.12 -17.79
CA ASP A 92 5.50 1.67 -17.25
C ASP A 92 5.29 1.26 -15.79
N ALA A 93 5.59 0.00 -15.46
CA ALA A 93 5.52 -0.48 -14.09
C ALA A 93 6.56 0.18 -13.18
N VAL A 94 7.79 0.42 -13.66
CA VAL A 94 8.82 1.17 -12.91
C VAL A 94 8.33 2.56 -12.56
N LYS A 95 7.75 3.28 -13.53
CA LYS A 95 7.17 4.62 -13.30
C LYS A 95 6.06 4.60 -12.24
N GLY A 96 5.18 3.61 -12.32
CA GLY A 96 4.11 3.42 -11.32
C GLY A 96 4.67 3.09 -9.92
N LEU A 97 5.65 2.19 -9.84
CA LEU A 97 6.27 1.77 -8.58
C LEU A 97 7.09 2.86 -7.92
N THR A 98 7.66 3.80 -8.69
CA THR A 98 8.39 4.95 -8.13
C THR A 98 7.50 5.80 -7.24
N LEU A 99 6.20 5.90 -7.52
CA LEU A 99 5.24 6.64 -6.70
C LEU A 99 5.04 5.99 -5.30
N VAL A 100 5.24 4.70 -5.20
CA VAL A 100 5.00 3.87 -3.99
C VAL A 100 6.26 3.14 -3.52
N GLU A 101 7.44 3.56 -3.98
CA GLU A 101 8.73 2.92 -3.69
C GLU A 101 8.98 2.78 -2.19
N ARG A 102 8.68 3.82 -1.43
CA ARG A 102 8.85 3.82 0.03
C ARG A 102 8.00 2.75 0.71
N ASP A 103 6.75 2.59 0.26
CA ASP A 103 5.82 1.61 0.83
C ASP A 103 6.23 0.19 0.43
N LEU A 104 6.64 -0.01 -0.82
CA LEU A 104 7.15 -1.29 -1.31
C LEU A 104 8.40 -1.71 -0.54
N LYS A 105 9.37 -0.81 -0.38
CA LYS A 105 10.60 -1.03 0.39
C LYS A 105 10.30 -1.42 1.84
N ALA A 106 9.41 -0.69 2.50
CA ALA A 106 9.01 -0.98 3.89
C ALA A 106 8.28 -2.32 4.00
N ALA A 107 7.35 -2.63 3.08
CA ALA A 107 6.61 -3.90 3.08
C ALA A 107 7.51 -5.11 2.84
N CYS A 108 8.57 -4.96 2.05
CA CYS A 108 9.57 -6.01 1.81
C CYS A 108 10.61 -6.12 2.91
N ARG A 109 10.67 -5.17 3.86
CA ARG A 109 11.73 -5.05 4.86
C ARG A 109 13.14 -5.06 4.23
N ALA A 110 13.30 -4.32 3.11
CA ALA A 110 14.56 -4.19 2.40
C ALA A 110 15.31 -2.93 2.87
N GLU A 111 16.63 -3.05 3.03
CA GLU A 111 17.48 -1.88 3.28
C GLU A 111 17.63 -1.05 2.01
N THR A 112 17.76 -1.73 0.87
CA THR A 112 17.82 -1.11 -0.46
C THR A 112 16.81 -1.74 -1.40
N LEU A 113 16.10 -0.91 -2.16
CA LEU A 113 15.24 -1.34 -3.26
C LEU A 113 15.73 -0.68 -4.54
N VAL A 114 15.95 -1.47 -5.58
CA VAL A 114 16.33 -1.00 -6.91
C VAL A 114 15.29 -1.46 -7.91
N LEU A 115 14.68 -0.52 -8.60
CA LEU A 115 13.71 -0.77 -9.66
C LEU A 115 14.42 -0.60 -11.01
N THR A 116 14.38 -1.61 -11.85
CA THR A 116 15.05 -1.62 -13.16
C THR A 116 14.05 -1.93 -14.28
N ALA A 117 14.12 -1.17 -15.36
CA ALA A 117 13.36 -1.47 -16.56
C ALA A 117 14.01 -2.65 -17.32
N ALA A 118 13.21 -3.68 -17.60
CA ALA A 118 13.64 -4.84 -18.36
C ALA A 118 12.47 -5.45 -19.13
N THR A 119 12.79 -6.20 -20.19
CA THR A 119 11.79 -6.89 -21.01
C THR A 119 11.13 -8.05 -20.25
N GLU A 120 11.86 -8.68 -19.35
CA GLU A 120 11.36 -9.78 -18.52
C GLU A 120 11.33 -9.35 -17.05
N ALA A 121 10.24 -9.72 -16.38
CA ALA A 121 10.10 -9.48 -14.95
C ALA A 121 11.01 -10.43 -14.16
N GLY A 122 11.78 -9.88 -13.23
CA GLY A 122 12.68 -10.67 -12.40
C GLY A 122 12.87 -10.06 -11.02
N VAL A 123 13.18 -10.94 -10.04
CA VAL A 123 13.49 -10.53 -8.68
C VAL A 123 14.81 -11.14 -8.25
N ARG A 124 15.70 -10.30 -7.74
CA ARG A 124 16.91 -10.75 -7.05
C ARG A 124 16.91 -10.23 -5.64
N ILE A 125 17.11 -11.10 -4.67
CA ILE A 125 17.15 -10.77 -3.25
C ILE A 125 18.52 -11.14 -2.68
N THR A 126 19.13 -10.22 -1.96
CA THR A 126 20.34 -10.45 -1.18
C THR A 126 19.94 -10.55 0.29
N PRO A 127 20.08 -11.70 0.94
CA PRO A 127 19.78 -11.82 2.36
C PRO A 127 20.69 -10.91 3.20
N LYS A 128 20.17 -10.42 4.32
CA LYS A 128 21.02 -9.78 5.32
C LYS A 128 21.81 -10.87 6.03
N PRO A 129 23.16 -10.75 6.15
CA PRO A 129 23.93 -11.71 6.93
C PRO A 129 23.38 -11.74 8.37
N ALA A 130 23.28 -12.93 8.93
CA ALA A 130 22.93 -13.09 10.34
C ALA A 130 23.98 -12.33 11.17
N GLU A 131 23.54 -11.40 12.00
CA GLU A 131 24.42 -10.80 12.99
C GLU A 131 24.81 -11.93 13.95
N ALA A 132 26.13 -12.18 14.02
CA ALA A 132 26.70 -13.20 14.88
C ALA A 132 26.65 -12.76 16.34
#